data_bf01d391487248a31e44089b542d2045
#
_entry.id   bf01d391487248a31e44089b542d2045
#
_cell.length_a   1.000
_cell.length_b   1.000
_cell.length_c   1.000
_cell.angle_alpha   90.00
_cell.angle_beta   90.00
_cell.angle_gamma   90.00
#
_symmetry.space_group_name_H-M   'P 1'
#
loop_
_entity.id
_entity.type
_entity.pdbx_description
1 polymer ?
#
loop_
_entity_poly.entity_id
_entity_poly.type
_entity_poly.pdbx_seq_one_letter_code
_entity_poly.pdbx_strand_id
1 'polypeptide(L)'
;MHTPLSPEAAEAVALQALTHIAADEDLLGAFLAQTGLAGDELKAQATDPALLGGVLDFLLSDEAGLLAFCEAMSMEPELPGRARQSLPGGEQVHWT
;
A
#
# COMPACT_ATOMS: atom_id res chain seq x y z
N MET A 1 20.45 3.51 -11.33
CA MET A 1 20.02 2.21 -11.38
C MET A 1 19.30 1.84 -10.13
N HIS A 2 18.18 1.21 -10.26
CA HIS A 2 17.42 0.89 -9.15
C HIS A 2 17.65 -0.50 -8.74
N THR A 3 17.70 -0.76 -7.46
CA THR A 3 17.66 -2.08 -6.89
C THR A 3 16.23 -2.37 -6.50
N PRO A 4 15.65 -3.47 -6.94
CA PRO A 4 14.29 -3.78 -6.50
C PRO A 4 14.26 -3.98 -5.00
N LEU A 5 13.15 -3.62 -4.38
CA LEU A 5 12.99 -3.88 -2.96
C LEU A 5 12.79 -5.36 -2.74
N SER A 6 13.32 -5.87 -1.63
CA SER A 6 12.99 -7.23 -1.24
C SER A 6 11.52 -7.30 -0.87
N PRO A 7 10.93 -8.50 -0.95
CA PRO A 7 9.53 -8.64 -0.52
C PRO A 7 9.32 -8.19 0.92
N GLU A 8 10.27 -8.46 1.80
CA GLU A 8 10.15 -8.04 3.20
C GLU A 8 10.14 -6.52 3.33
N ALA A 9 11.01 -5.84 2.59
CA ALA A 9 11.05 -4.38 2.62
C ALA A 9 9.76 -3.81 2.05
N ALA A 10 9.24 -4.41 0.98
CA ALA A 10 8.00 -3.96 0.37
C ALA A 10 6.83 -4.14 1.33
N GLU A 11 6.79 -5.27 2.05
CA GLU A 11 5.74 -5.50 3.02
C GLU A 11 5.81 -4.51 4.16
N ALA A 12 7.02 -4.14 4.57
CA ALA A 12 7.18 -3.15 5.64
C ALA A 12 6.60 -1.80 5.22
N VAL A 13 6.87 -1.38 3.99
CA VAL A 13 6.31 -0.13 3.47
C VAL A 13 4.78 -0.22 3.44
N ALA A 14 4.25 -1.35 2.96
CA ALA A 14 2.80 -1.52 2.88
C ALA A 14 2.15 -1.53 4.25
N LEU A 15 2.80 -2.13 5.24
CA LEU A 15 2.27 -2.12 6.61
C LEU A 15 2.27 -0.72 7.19
N GLN A 16 3.29 0.08 6.90
CA GLN A 16 3.29 1.47 7.32
C GLN A 16 2.14 2.22 6.65
N ALA A 17 1.89 1.94 5.37
CA ALA A 17 0.78 2.56 4.67
C ALA A 17 -0.55 2.14 5.28
N LEU A 18 -0.70 0.87 5.61
CA LEU A 18 -1.93 0.40 6.25
C LEU A 18 -2.15 1.06 7.59
N THR A 19 -1.09 1.20 8.38
CA THR A 19 -1.18 1.87 9.67
C THR A 19 -1.62 3.33 9.48
N HIS A 20 -1.06 3.99 8.48
CA HIS A 20 -1.41 5.37 8.18
C HIS A 20 -2.89 5.49 7.80
N ILE A 21 -3.37 4.58 6.96
CA ILE A 21 -4.77 4.58 6.55
C ILE A 21 -5.67 4.29 7.77
N ALA A 22 -5.30 3.31 8.57
CA ALA A 22 -6.12 2.92 9.71
C ALA A 22 -6.19 4.00 10.79
N ALA A 23 -5.21 4.87 10.85
CA ALA A 23 -5.20 5.95 11.82
C ALA A 23 -6.13 7.11 11.43
N ASP A 24 -6.63 7.13 10.20
CA ASP A 24 -7.49 8.19 9.70
C ASP A 24 -8.82 7.57 9.31
N GLU A 25 -9.89 7.93 10.04
CA GLU A 25 -11.19 7.30 9.81
C GLU A 25 -11.71 7.49 8.40
N ASP A 26 -11.45 8.65 7.80
CA ASP A 26 -11.91 8.91 6.45
C ASP A 26 -11.17 8.04 5.44
N LEU A 27 -9.86 7.91 5.61
CA LEU A 27 -9.08 7.06 4.71
C LEU A 27 -9.45 5.60 4.89
N LEU A 28 -9.62 5.17 6.12
CA LEU A 28 -10.00 3.79 6.38
C LEU A 28 -11.36 3.48 5.77
N GLY A 29 -12.33 4.37 5.95
CA GLY A 29 -13.64 4.18 5.36
C GLY A 29 -13.60 4.09 3.85
N ALA A 30 -12.79 4.95 3.22
CA ALA A 30 -12.65 4.91 1.76
C ALA A 30 -11.99 3.63 1.30
N PHE A 31 -10.97 3.16 2.03
CA PHE A 31 -10.29 1.93 1.67
C PHE A 31 -11.23 0.73 1.79
N LEU A 32 -11.99 0.67 2.89
CA LEU A 32 -12.92 -0.44 3.07
C LEU A 32 -14.03 -0.41 2.02
N ALA A 33 -14.52 0.78 1.67
CA ALA A 33 -15.54 0.90 0.65
C ALA A 33 -15.01 0.46 -0.71
N GLN A 34 -13.77 0.80 -1.02
CA GLN A 34 -13.20 0.45 -2.31
C GLN A 34 -12.91 -1.04 -2.42
N THR A 35 -12.48 -1.67 -1.35
CA THR A 35 -12.13 -3.08 -1.37
C THR A 35 -13.29 -4.00 -1.04
N GLY A 36 -14.33 -3.49 -0.41
CA GLY A 36 -15.45 -4.31 0.03
C GLY A 36 -15.16 -5.11 1.29
N LEU A 37 -14.03 -4.84 1.96
CA LEU A 37 -13.70 -5.57 3.17
C LEU A 37 -14.37 -4.98 4.38
N ALA A 38 -14.71 -5.82 5.35
CA ALA A 38 -15.11 -5.36 6.66
C ALA A 38 -13.87 -5.13 7.51
N GLY A 39 -14.00 -4.38 8.59
CA GLY A 39 -12.85 -4.05 9.42
C GLY A 39 -12.17 -5.27 10.01
N ASP A 40 -12.97 -6.28 10.44
CA ASP A 40 -12.39 -7.49 11.00
C ASP A 40 -11.73 -8.35 9.92
N GLU A 41 -12.25 -8.32 8.70
CA GLU A 41 -11.59 -8.99 7.59
C GLU A 41 -10.25 -8.34 7.28
N LEU A 42 -10.19 -7.03 7.36
CA LEU A 42 -8.93 -6.31 7.14
C LEU A 42 -7.90 -6.75 8.17
N LYS A 43 -8.31 -6.83 9.44
CA LYS A 43 -7.37 -7.25 10.48
C LYS A 43 -6.88 -8.68 10.23
N ALA A 44 -7.77 -9.56 9.84
CA ALA A 44 -7.40 -10.96 9.61
C ALA A 44 -6.43 -11.11 8.45
N GLN A 45 -6.47 -10.19 7.49
CA GLN A 45 -5.66 -10.30 6.29
C GLN A 45 -4.51 -9.30 6.28
N ALA A 46 -4.23 -8.65 7.39
CA ALA A 46 -3.28 -7.53 7.42
C ALA A 46 -1.87 -7.91 7.00
N THR A 47 -1.50 -9.20 7.07
CA THR A 47 -0.19 -9.65 6.64
C THR A 47 -0.22 -10.38 5.31
N ASP A 48 -1.38 -10.45 4.67
CA ASP A 48 -1.49 -11.11 3.37
C ASP A 48 -0.85 -10.22 2.31
N PRO A 49 0.18 -10.70 1.59
CA PRO A 49 0.84 -9.86 0.59
C PRO A 49 -0.10 -9.33 -0.48
N ALA A 50 -1.14 -10.07 -0.84
CA ALA A 50 -2.10 -9.57 -1.84
C ALA A 50 -2.86 -8.38 -1.29
N LEU A 51 -3.26 -8.42 -0.01
CA LEU A 51 -3.91 -7.28 0.60
C LEU A 51 -2.96 -6.09 0.68
N LEU A 52 -1.71 -6.35 1.06
CA LEU A 52 -0.73 -5.28 1.18
C LEU A 52 -0.49 -4.61 -0.16
N GLY A 53 -0.50 -5.37 -1.25
CA GLY A 53 -0.46 -4.78 -2.57
C GLY A 53 -1.64 -3.87 -2.84
N GLY A 54 -2.83 -4.29 -2.41
CA GLY A 54 -4.02 -3.46 -2.54
C GLY A 54 -3.97 -2.19 -1.71
N VAL A 55 -3.33 -2.25 -0.54
CA VAL A 55 -3.13 -1.06 0.29
C VAL A 55 -2.30 -0.02 -0.46
N LEU A 56 -1.23 -0.48 -1.09
CA LEU A 56 -0.38 0.43 -1.86
C LEU A 56 -1.08 0.94 -3.11
N ASP A 57 -1.88 0.09 -3.78
CA ASP A 57 -2.65 0.55 -4.92
C ASP A 57 -3.61 1.66 -4.53
N PHE A 58 -4.27 1.51 -3.38
CA PHE A 58 -5.18 2.53 -2.90
C PHE A 58 -4.44 3.85 -2.67
N LEU A 59 -3.29 3.77 -2.02
CA LEU A 59 -2.52 4.97 -1.73
C LEU A 59 -2.00 5.61 -3.03
N LEU A 60 -1.54 4.79 -3.97
CA LEU A 60 -0.99 5.30 -5.22
C LEU A 60 -2.05 5.90 -6.13
N SER A 61 -3.32 5.60 -5.89
CA SER A 61 -4.39 6.13 -6.72
C SER A 61 -4.72 7.58 -6.41
N ASP A 62 -4.16 8.14 -5.33
CA ASP A 62 -4.44 9.50 -4.90
C ASP A 62 -3.12 10.17 -4.61
N GLU A 63 -2.66 11.01 -5.51
CA GLU A 63 -1.35 11.62 -5.37
C GLU A 63 -1.22 12.46 -4.09
N ALA A 64 -2.26 13.21 -3.75
CA ALA A 64 -2.20 14.03 -2.53
C ALA A 64 -2.07 13.16 -1.29
N GLY A 65 -2.80 12.04 -1.26
CA GLY A 65 -2.72 11.12 -0.13
C GLY A 65 -1.36 10.44 -0.08
N LEU A 66 -0.83 10.08 -1.23
CA LEU A 66 0.50 9.47 -1.30
C LEU A 66 1.56 10.42 -0.76
N LEU A 67 1.52 11.67 -1.18
CA LEU A 67 2.53 12.63 -0.73
C LEU A 67 2.38 12.92 0.76
N ALA A 68 1.16 12.97 1.27
CA ALA A 68 0.94 13.17 2.70
C ALA A 68 1.51 12.00 3.50
N PHE A 69 1.31 10.78 3.02
CA PHE A 69 1.87 9.61 3.67
C PHE A 69 3.40 9.67 3.68
N CYS A 70 3.98 9.96 2.53
CA CYS A 70 5.43 10.00 2.42
C CYS A 70 6.03 11.07 3.31
N GLU A 71 5.36 12.22 3.38
CA GLU A 71 5.83 13.28 4.24
C GLU A 71 5.74 12.88 5.71
N ALA A 72 4.63 12.25 6.10
CA ALA A 72 4.46 11.83 7.48
C ALA A 72 5.48 10.78 7.90
N MET A 73 5.92 9.95 6.96
CA MET A 73 6.87 8.88 7.24
C MET A 73 8.30 9.25 6.92
N SER A 74 8.55 10.46 6.45
CA SER A 74 9.88 10.87 5.96
C SER A 74 10.38 9.90 4.89
N MET A 75 9.51 9.57 3.96
CA MET A 75 9.76 8.56 2.95
C MET A 75 9.80 9.23 1.59
N GLU A 76 10.68 8.76 0.73
CA GLU A 76 10.75 9.28 -0.63
C GLU A 76 9.49 8.92 -1.40
N PRO A 77 8.97 9.84 -2.22
CA PRO A 77 7.70 9.58 -2.91
C PRO A 77 7.72 8.37 -3.85
N GLU A 78 8.90 7.98 -4.34
CA GLU A 78 9.01 6.84 -5.24
C GLU A 78 8.94 5.50 -4.51
N LEU A 79 9.19 5.50 -3.21
CA LEU A 79 9.34 4.23 -2.48
C LEU A 79 8.06 3.41 -2.46
N PRO A 80 6.87 3.98 -2.23
CA PRO A 80 5.66 3.16 -2.25
C PRO A 80 5.42 2.48 -3.60
N GLY A 81 5.72 3.14 -4.71
CA GLY A 81 5.57 2.53 -6.01
C GLY A 81 6.52 1.37 -6.22
N ARG A 82 7.77 1.52 -5.75
CA ARG A 82 8.74 0.45 -5.83
C ARG A 82 8.31 -0.73 -4.96
N ALA A 83 7.77 -0.45 -3.78
CA ALA A 83 7.26 -1.51 -2.92
C ALA A 83 6.11 -2.24 -3.58
N ARG A 84 5.23 -1.52 -4.26
CA ARG A 84 4.12 -2.16 -4.95
C ARG A 84 4.59 -3.15 -6.00
N GLN A 85 5.66 -2.81 -6.71
CA GLN A 85 6.18 -3.68 -7.75
C GLN A 85 6.77 -4.97 -7.20
N SER A 86 7.15 -4.98 -5.93
CA SER A 86 7.73 -6.16 -5.31
C SER A 86 6.71 -7.02 -4.58
N LEU A 87 5.42 -6.70 -4.70
CA LEU A 87 4.34 -7.46 -4.08
C LEU A 87 3.51 -8.13 -5.16
N PRO A 88 2.73 -9.17 -4.80
CA PRO A 88 1.93 -9.88 -5.80
C PRO A 88 1.02 -8.93 -6.57
N GLY A 89 0.97 -9.09 -7.87
CA GLY A 89 0.18 -8.26 -8.77
C GLY A 89 0.89 -7.02 -9.25
N GLY A 90 2.03 -6.70 -8.65
CA GLY A 90 2.75 -5.51 -9.03
C GLY A 90 3.69 -5.70 -10.19
N GLU A 91 4.04 -6.96 -10.46
CA GLU A 91 4.83 -7.15 -11.53
C GLU A 91 3.99 -7.24 -12.68
N GLN A 92 3.69 -6.54 -13.31
CA GLN A 92 2.92 -6.36 -14.21
C GLN A 92 3.15 -6.88 -15.38
N VAL A 93 2.68 -7.48 -15.76
CA VAL A 93 2.82 -8.01 -16.79
C VAL A 93 2.16 -7.50 -17.79
N HIS A 94 2.48 -7.32 -18.63
CA HIS A 94 1.86 -6.82 -19.58
C HIS A 94 2.08 -7.37 -20.69
N TRP A 95 1.63 -7.81 -21.18
CA TRP A 95 1.52 -8.37 -22.15
C TRP A 95 1.00 -7.67 -23.12
N THR A 96 1.12 -7.41 -23.11
CA THR A 96 0.69 -6.92 -23.86
C THR A 96 0.79 -6.85 -24.33
#